data_696e1a364c9971858f65d3df97259c66
#
_entry.id   696e1a364c9971858f65d3df97259c66
#
_cell.length_a   1.000
_cell.length_b   1.000
_cell.length_c   1.000
_cell.angle_alpha   90.00
_cell.angle_beta   90.00
_cell.angle_gamma   90.00
#
_symmetry.space_group_name_H-M   'P 1'
#
loop_
_entity.id
_entity.type
_entity.pdbx_description
1 polymer ?
#
loop_
_entity_poly.entity_id
_entity_poly.type
_entity_poly.pdbx_seq_one_letter_code
_entity_poly.pdbx_strand_id
1 'polypeptide(L)'
;MLFADYMELWLEIIRSSVEKTTFSSYTQMVKGKIAPYFRNTGLTLDGIQAKHIQSFYLHELKTMSPGTVIHYHANIHKALKYAVKMDLIPFNPADKVERPKKQRHIADYYRQEELERLLEASKDHPYSLLIQMTAFYGLRRSEALGLKWGRHRL
;
A
#
# COMPACT_ATOMS: atom_id res chain seq x y z
N MET A 1 4.91 -7.17 25.38
CA MET A 1 5.54 -6.79 24.09
C MET A 1 4.94 -5.48 23.63
N LEU A 2 5.74 -4.50 23.16
CA LEU A 2 5.20 -3.27 22.58
C LEU A 2 4.44 -3.56 21.30
N PHE A 3 3.37 -2.80 21.05
CA PHE A 3 2.60 -2.95 19.81
C PHE A 3 3.44 -2.66 18.57
N ALA A 4 4.37 -1.69 18.64
CA ALA A 4 5.30 -1.38 17.58
C ALA A 4 6.20 -2.59 17.21
N ASP A 5 6.75 -3.27 18.22
CA ASP A 5 7.61 -4.44 18.03
C ASP A 5 6.80 -5.62 17.49
N TYR A 6 5.55 -5.77 17.95
CA TYR A 6 4.62 -6.75 17.38
C TYR A 6 4.35 -6.52 15.90
N MET A 7 4.14 -5.29 15.47
CA MET A 7 3.93 -4.96 14.05
C MET A 7 5.13 -5.33 13.18
N GLU A 8 6.36 -5.14 13.70
CA GLU A 8 7.58 -5.54 13.00
C GLU A 8 7.74 -7.07 12.98
N LEU A 9 7.45 -7.76 14.09
CA LEU A 9 7.43 -9.22 14.17
C LEU A 9 6.41 -9.81 13.19
N TRP A 10 5.22 -9.24 13.11
CA TRP A 10 4.19 -9.66 12.17
C TRP A 10 4.67 -9.58 10.70
N LEU A 11 5.45 -8.57 10.33
CA LEU A 11 6.05 -8.49 9.00
C LEU A 11 6.93 -9.70 8.71
N GLU A 12 7.78 -10.11 9.65
CA GLU A 12 8.64 -11.27 9.44
C GLU A 12 7.83 -12.57 9.31
N ILE A 13 6.75 -12.70 10.06
CA ILE A 13 5.85 -13.86 9.99
C ILE A 13 5.21 -13.98 8.60
N ILE A 14 4.73 -12.87 8.02
CA ILE A 14 4.04 -12.91 6.73
C ILE A 14 4.96 -12.88 5.52
N ARG A 15 6.26 -12.72 5.72
CA ARG A 15 7.26 -12.52 4.65
C ARG A 15 7.20 -13.61 3.57
N SER A 16 7.02 -14.85 3.96
CA SER A 16 6.94 -16.00 3.04
C SER A 16 5.55 -16.22 2.44
N SER A 17 4.52 -15.56 2.97
CA SER A 17 3.12 -15.77 2.57
C SER A 17 2.56 -14.70 1.64
N VAL A 18 3.36 -13.69 1.30
CA VAL A 18 2.94 -12.58 0.42
C VAL A 18 3.96 -12.34 -0.69
N GLU A 19 3.48 -11.82 -1.81
CA GLU A 19 4.35 -11.41 -2.92
C GLU A 19 5.35 -10.32 -2.51
N LYS A 20 6.55 -10.33 -3.12
CA LYS A 20 7.66 -9.40 -2.80
C LYS A 20 7.24 -7.93 -2.84
N THR A 21 6.46 -7.54 -3.84
CA THR A 21 5.95 -6.17 -3.99
C THR A 21 5.00 -5.77 -2.87
N THR A 22 4.12 -6.70 -2.46
CA THR A 22 3.20 -6.52 -1.33
C THR A 22 3.96 -6.42 -0.02
N PHE A 23 4.96 -7.29 0.19
CA PHE A 23 5.81 -7.25 1.38
C PHE A 23 6.57 -5.93 1.49
N SER A 24 7.16 -5.45 0.39
CA SER A 24 7.84 -4.14 0.33
C SER A 24 6.90 -3.00 0.73
N SER A 25 5.68 -3.01 0.19
CA SER A 25 4.66 -2.01 0.54
C SER A 25 4.29 -2.05 2.02
N TYR A 26 4.06 -3.24 2.58
CA TYR A 26 3.75 -3.39 4.00
C TYR A 26 4.91 -2.94 4.89
N THR A 27 6.13 -3.31 4.53
CA THR A 27 7.35 -2.91 5.26
C THR A 27 7.49 -1.39 5.29
N GLN A 28 7.27 -0.72 4.16
CA GLN A 28 7.33 0.74 4.08
C GLN A 28 6.28 1.40 5.00
N MET A 29 5.06 0.88 5.03
CA MET A 29 3.99 1.42 5.88
C MET A 29 4.26 1.16 7.36
N VAL A 30 4.62 -0.07 7.71
CA VAL A 30 4.84 -0.47 9.11
C VAL A 30 6.08 0.22 9.67
N LYS A 31 7.25 0.04 9.04
CA LYS A 31 8.51 0.60 9.55
C LYS A 31 8.63 2.11 9.36
N GLY A 32 7.97 2.66 8.32
CA GLY A 32 8.04 4.09 8.01
C GLY A 32 7.08 4.96 8.81
N LYS A 33 5.93 4.43 9.24
CA LYS A 33 4.88 5.23 9.87
C LYS A 33 4.25 4.58 11.10
N ILE A 34 3.76 3.34 10.99
CA ILE A 34 2.98 2.72 12.06
C ILE A 34 3.85 2.45 13.29
N ALA A 35 4.94 1.70 13.13
CA ALA A 35 5.80 1.33 14.25
C ALA A 35 6.46 2.56 14.94
N PRO A 36 7.01 3.55 14.22
CA PRO A 36 7.53 4.77 14.85
C PRO A 36 6.50 5.52 15.69
N TYR A 37 5.28 5.70 15.17
CA TYR A 37 4.22 6.37 15.91
C TYR A 37 3.89 5.64 17.22
N PHE A 38 3.61 4.34 17.14
CA PHE A 38 3.23 3.56 18.32
C PHE A 38 4.40 3.32 19.30
N ARG A 39 5.64 3.32 18.82
CA ARG A 39 6.82 3.22 19.70
C ARG A 39 6.92 4.43 20.63
N ASN A 40 6.62 5.62 20.11
CA ASN A 40 6.58 6.84 20.92
C ASN A 40 5.46 6.86 21.96
N THR A 41 4.40 6.07 21.78
CA THR A 41 3.31 5.96 22.75
C THR A 41 3.58 4.97 23.87
N GLY A 42 4.53 4.06 23.71
CA GLY A 42 4.84 3.01 24.67
C GLY A 42 3.74 1.96 24.87
N LEU A 43 2.73 1.94 24.00
CA LEU A 43 1.59 1.02 24.12
C LEU A 43 2.00 -0.43 23.85
N THR A 44 1.52 -1.32 24.72
CA THR A 44 1.68 -2.77 24.57
C THR A 44 0.59 -3.36 23.66
N LEU A 45 0.81 -4.57 23.14
CA LEU A 45 -0.14 -5.27 22.27
C LEU A 45 -1.49 -5.52 22.95
N ASP A 46 -1.48 -5.88 24.21
CA ASP A 46 -2.67 -6.10 25.05
C ASP A 46 -3.33 -4.78 25.49
N GLY A 47 -2.57 -3.67 25.52
CA GLY A 47 -3.05 -2.34 25.87
C GLY A 47 -3.61 -1.54 24.69
N ILE A 48 -3.46 -2.02 23.45
CA ILE A 48 -3.95 -1.29 22.28
C ILE A 48 -5.50 -1.29 22.23
N GLN A 49 -6.08 -0.13 22.00
CA GLN A 49 -7.53 0.07 21.94
C GLN A 49 -7.91 0.83 20.67
N ALA A 50 -9.18 0.75 20.26
CA ALA A 50 -9.70 1.45 19.09
C ALA A 50 -9.39 2.96 19.09
N LYS A 51 -9.48 3.62 20.26
CA LYS A 51 -9.15 5.06 20.41
C LYS A 51 -7.71 5.38 20.03
N HIS A 52 -6.74 4.50 20.32
CA HIS A 52 -5.33 4.72 19.99
C HIS A 52 -5.10 4.62 18.49
N ILE A 53 -5.76 3.65 17.84
CA ILE A 53 -5.73 3.48 16.39
C ILE A 53 -6.41 4.66 15.70
N GLN A 54 -7.57 5.12 16.23
CA GLN A 54 -8.27 6.30 15.72
C GLN A 54 -7.42 7.57 15.84
N SER A 55 -6.69 7.75 16.94
CA SER A 55 -5.76 8.87 17.13
C SER A 55 -4.61 8.84 16.11
N PHE A 56 -4.08 7.66 15.80
CA PHE A 56 -3.09 7.49 14.74
C PHE A 56 -3.65 7.93 13.37
N TYR A 57 -4.89 7.56 13.03
CA TYR A 57 -5.48 7.99 11.76
C TYR A 57 -5.67 9.50 11.69
N LEU A 58 -6.14 10.13 12.77
CA LEU A 58 -6.27 11.59 12.83
C LEU A 58 -4.91 12.30 12.72
N HIS A 59 -3.87 11.69 13.27
CA HIS A 59 -2.50 12.21 13.12
C HIS A 59 -2.03 12.13 11.66
N GLU A 60 -2.17 10.97 11.02
CA GLU A 60 -1.70 10.76 9.65
C GLU A 60 -2.53 11.54 8.61
N LEU A 61 -3.83 11.75 8.84
CA LEU A 61 -4.69 12.54 7.94
C LEU A 61 -4.29 14.02 7.83
N LYS A 62 -3.43 14.52 8.73
CA LYS A 62 -2.89 15.89 8.59
C LYS A 62 -1.93 16.04 7.41
N THR A 63 -1.29 14.95 6.99
CA THR A 63 -0.24 14.96 5.96
C THR A 63 -0.47 13.94 4.85
N MET A 64 -1.30 12.93 5.07
CA MET A 64 -1.54 11.82 4.15
C MET A 64 -2.97 11.82 3.62
N SER A 65 -3.15 11.28 2.42
CA SER A 65 -4.48 11.12 1.84
C SER A 65 -5.31 10.09 2.60
N PRO A 66 -6.66 10.21 2.58
CA PRO A 66 -7.55 9.19 3.14
C PRO A 66 -7.28 7.78 2.60
N GLY A 67 -6.92 7.66 1.32
CA GLY A 67 -6.55 6.39 0.70
C GLY A 67 -5.33 5.75 1.36
N THR A 68 -4.31 6.54 1.69
CA THR A 68 -3.11 6.06 2.39
C THR A 68 -3.45 5.56 3.80
N VAL A 69 -4.27 6.30 4.54
CA VAL A 69 -4.69 5.90 5.90
C VAL A 69 -5.54 4.61 5.89
N ILE A 70 -6.34 4.40 4.84
CA ILE A 70 -7.05 3.12 4.64
C ILE A 70 -6.05 1.96 4.47
N HIS A 71 -4.92 2.16 3.80
CA HIS A 71 -3.88 1.14 3.70
C HIS A 71 -3.17 0.89 5.03
N TYR A 72 -2.95 1.92 5.86
CA TYR A 72 -2.46 1.73 7.22
C TYR A 72 -3.44 0.92 8.06
N HIS A 73 -4.75 1.24 7.99
CA HIS A 73 -5.79 0.44 8.64
C HIS A 73 -5.71 -1.04 8.21
N ALA A 74 -5.59 -1.33 6.91
CA ALA A 74 -5.53 -2.69 6.42
C ALA A 74 -4.34 -3.48 7.00
N ASN A 75 -3.18 -2.84 7.18
CA ASN A 75 -2.01 -3.47 7.81
C ASN A 75 -2.24 -3.72 9.30
N ILE A 76 -2.68 -2.70 10.06
CA ILE A 76 -2.98 -2.81 11.49
C ILE A 76 -4.04 -3.89 11.74
N HIS A 77 -5.13 -3.85 10.98
CA HIS A 77 -6.23 -4.82 11.11
C HIS A 77 -5.77 -6.26 10.84
N LYS A 78 -4.96 -6.49 9.78
CA LYS A 78 -4.41 -7.83 9.48
C LYS A 78 -3.48 -8.33 10.58
N ALA A 79 -2.59 -7.47 11.08
CA ALA A 79 -1.68 -7.82 12.17
C ALA A 79 -2.44 -8.19 13.44
N LEU A 80 -3.42 -7.36 13.85
CA LEU A 80 -4.23 -7.63 15.03
C LEU A 80 -5.14 -8.84 14.86
N LYS A 81 -5.69 -9.08 13.65
CA LYS A 81 -6.41 -10.32 13.35
C LYS A 81 -5.53 -11.57 13.52
N TYR A 82 -4.26 -11.46 13.14
CA TYR A 82 -3.29 -12.53 13.37
C TYR A 82 -3.00 -12.71 14.87
N ALA A 83 -2.90 -11.62 15.63
CA ALA A 83 -2.72 -11.68 17.09
C ALA A 83 -3.90 -12.40 17.78
N VAL A 84 -5.14 -12.14 17.34
CA VAL A 84 -6.32 -12.88 17.84
C VAL A 84 -6.23 -14.36 17.49
N LYS A 85 -5.82 -14.70 16.26
CA LYS A 85 -5.65 -16.10 15.83
C LYS A 85 -4.60 -16.84 16.65
N MET A 86 -3.60 -16.14 17.19
CA MET A 86 -2.51 -16.68 18.02
C MET A 86 -2.79 -16.55 19.52
N ASP A 87 -4.03 -16.22 19.91
CA ASP A 87 -4.46 -16.04 21.30
C ASP A 87 -3.63 -15.00 22.09
N LEU A 88 -2.97 -14.06 21.39
CA LEU A 88 -2.21 -12.97 22.01
C LEU A 88 -3.11 -11.85 22.55
N ILE A 89 -4.27 -11.67 21.94
CA ILE A 89 -5.31 -10.73 22.37
C ILE A 89 -6.70 -11.36 22.15
N PRO A 90 -7.69 -11.01 22.96
CA PRO A 90 -9.02 -11.65 22.93
C PRO A 90 -9.90 -11.19 21.76
N PHE A 91 -9.68 -10.00 21.21
CA PHE A 91 -10.43 -9.41 20.10
C PHE A 91 -9.58 -8.41 19.33
N ASN A 92 -10.01 -8.10 18.11
CA ASN A 92 -9.33 -7.10 17.27
C ASN A 92 -9.89 -5.69 17.52
N PRO A 93 -9.15 -4.77 18.17
CA PRO A 93 -9.63 -3.42 18.41
C PRO A 93 -9.82 -2.60 17.13
N ALA A 94 -9.17 -2.97 16.02
CA ALA A 94 -9.34 -2.28 14.73
C ALA A 94 -10.72 -2.51 14.09
N ASP A 95 -11.49 -3.51 14.53
CA ASP A 95 -12.86 -3.74 14.04
C ASP A 95 -13.83 -2.60 14.44
N LYS A 96 -13.52 -1.90 15.54
CA LYS A 96 -14.33 -0.80 16.06
C LYS A 96 -13.89 0.59 15.58
N VAL A 97 -12.90 0.65 14.70
CA VAL A 97 -12.32 1.93 14.24
C VAL A 97 -13.02 2.40 12.97
N GLU A 98 -13.40 3.67 12.94
CA GLU A 98 -13.96 4.27 11.73
C GLU A 98 -12.85 4.59 10.73
N ARG A 99 -13.01 4.05 9.52
CA ARG A 99 -12.09 4.31 8.40
C ARG A 99 -12.45 5.62 7.71
N PRO A 100 -11.46 6.39 7.25
CA PRO A 100 -11.72 7.55 6.42
C PRO A 100 -12.48 7.16 5.15
N LYS A 101 -13.37 8.03 4.69
CA LYS A 101 -14.05 7.82 3.40
C LYS A 101 -13.05 8.00 2.26
N LYS A 102 -13.01 7.03 1.35
CA LYS A 102 -12.19 7.13 0.13
C LYS A 102 -12.74 8.25 -0.75
N GLN A 103 -11.92 9.25 -1.04
CA GLN A 103 -12.25 10.23 -2.06
C GLN A 103 -12.20 9.57 -3.44
N ARG A 104 -13.24 9.80 -4.24
CA ARG A 104 -13.29 9.31 -5.62
C ARG A 104 -12.31 10.15 -6.44
N HIS A 105 -11.24 9.54 -6.87
CA HIS A 105 -10.31 10.12 -7.83
C HIS A 105 -10.87 9.86 -9.23
N ILE A 106 -11.17 10.93 -9.96
CA ILE A 106 -11.45 10.85 -11.39
C ILE A 106 -10.08 10.94 -12.06
N ALA A 107 -9.67 9.88 -12.72
CA ALA A 107 -8.40 9.88 -13.43
C ALA A 107 -8.51 10.79 -14.66
N ASP A 108 -7.52 11.66 -14.84
CA ASP A 108 -7.33 12.39 -16.08
C ASP A 108 -6.85 11.44 -17.19
N TYR A 109 -7.21 11.76 -18.40
CA TYR A 109 -6.76 11.07 -19.60
C TYR A 109 -6.26 12.08 -20.63
N TYR A 110 -5.30 11.66 -21.41
CA TYR A 110 -4.80 12.48 -22.52
C TYR A 110 -5.87 12.57 -23.62
N ARG A 111 -6.11 13.81 -24.10
CA ARG A 111 -6.86 14.03 -25.34
C ARG A 111 -5.98 13.61 -26.52
N GLN A 112 -6.58 13.41 -27.69
CA GLN A 112 -5.86 12.99 -28.88
C GLN A 112 -4.64 13.86 -29.18
N GLU A 113 -4.81 15.18 -29.17
CA GLU A 113 -3.73 16.14 -29.44
C GLU A 113 -2.61 16.10 -28.42
N GLU A 114 -2.93 15.84 -27.15
CA GLU A 114 -1.95 15.71 -26.07
C GLU A 114 -1.18 14.40 -26.21
N LEU A 115 -1.86 13.32 -26.62
CA LEU A 115 -1.25 12.03 -26.89
C LEU A 115 -0.28 12.11 -28.09
N GLU A 116 -0.70 12.77 -29.18
CA GLU A 116 0.16 13.00 -30.36
C GLU A 116 1.43 13.78 -29.99
N ARG A 117 1.31 14.82 -29.16
CA ARG A 117 2.48 15.59 -28.64
C ARG A 117 3.38 14.71 -27.77
N LEU A 118 2.79 13.88 -26.92
CA LEU A 118 3.56 12.95 -26.08
C LEU A 118 4.35 11.94 -26.93
N LEU A 119 3.73 11.37 -27.95
CA LEU A 119 4.34 10.40 -28.85
C LEU A 119 5.48 11.06 -29.67
N GLU A 120 5.28 12.27 -30.19
CA GLU A 120 6.33 12.99 -30.90
C GLU A 120 7.48 13.37 -29.97
N ALA A 121 7.19 13.92 -28.78
CA ALA A 121 8.22 14.29 -27.80
C ALA A 121 9.04 13.07 -27.29
N SER A 122 8.47 11.87 -27.35
CA SER A 122 9.14 10.65 -26.91
C SER A 122 9.84 9.87 -28.03
N LYS A 123 9.82 10.35 -29.26
CA LYS A 123 10.26 9.64 -30.47
C LYS A 123 11.69 9.13 -30.40
N ASP A 124 12.62 9.97 -29.92
CA ASP A 124 14.04 9.64 -29.79
C ASP A 124 14.40 9.08 -28.40
N HIS A 125 13.42 8.87 -27.55
CA HIS A 125 13.67 8.34 -26.20
C HIS A 125 13.86 6.82 -26.22
N PRO A 126 14.79 6.25 -25.43
CA PRO A 126 15.02 4.80 -25.38
C PRO A 126 13.76 3.96 -25.10
N TYR A 127 12.76 4.53 -24.43
CA TYR A 127 11.48 3.89 -24.14
C TYR A 127 10.35 4.27 -25.11
N SER A 128 10.65 4.86 -26.26
CA SER A 128 9.64 5.29 -27.24
C SER A 128 8.67 4.17 -27.61
N LEU A 129 9.19 3.01 -27.95
CA LEU A 129 8.36 1.83 -28.28
C LEU A 129 7.46 1.41 -27.12
N LEU A 130 7.98 1.42 -25.89
CA LEU A 130 7.21 1.09 -24.69
C LEU A 130 6.07 2.08 -24.45
N ILE A 131 6.33 3.37 -24.63
CA ILE A 131 5.34 4.45 -24.52
C ILE A 131 4.25 4.25 -25.58
N GLN A 132 4.61 4.01 -26.82
CA GLN A 132 3.67 3.76 -27.92
C GLN A 132 2.79 2.53 -27.64
N MET A 133 3.39 1.41 -27.26
CA MET A 133 2.64 0.19 -26.95
C MET A 133 1.69 0.40 -25.77
N THR A 134 2.13 1.12 -24.73
CA THR A 134 1.28 1.46 -23.57
C THR A 134 0.11 2.33 -24.01
N ALA A 135 0.35 3.33 -24.86
CA ALA A 135 -0.67 4.25 -25.34
C ALA A 135 -1.72 3.55 -26.24
N PHE A 136 -1.27 2.71 -27.16
CA PHE A 136 -2.18 2.05 -28.12
C PHE A 136 -2.93 0.85 -27.56
N TYR A 137 -2.30 0.07 -26.67
CA TYR A 137 -2.90 -1.15 -26.12
C TYR A 137 -3.44 -1.00 -24.70
N GLY A 138 -3.29 0.15 -24.06
CA GLY A 138 -3.74 0.38 -22.69
C GLY A 138 -3.04 -0.49 -21.64
N LEU A 139 -1.78 -0.87 -21.89
CA LEU A 139 -1.03 -1.78 -21.03
C LEU A 139 -0.70 -1.10 -19.69
N ARG A 140 -0.86 -1.85 -18.60
CA ARG A 140 -0.32 -1.40 -17.30
C ARG A 140 1.20 -1.44 -17.33
N ARG A 141 1.85 -0.62 -16.49
CA ARG A 141 3.32 -0.57 -16.40
C ARG A 141 3.96 -1.95 -16.24
N SER A 142 3.42 -2.80 -15.39
CA SER A 142 3.94 -4.16 -15.17
C SER A 142 3.76 -5.08 -16.39
N GLU A 143 2.68 -4.90 -17.13
CA GLU A 143 2.41 -5.64 -18.36
C GLU A 143 3.38 -5.21 -19.46
N ALA A 144 3.53 -3.88 -19.63
CA ALA A 144 4.44 -3.32 -20.62
C ALA A 144 5.91 -3.71 -20.37
N LEU A 145 6.38 -3.63 -19.10
CA LEU A 145 7.74 -4.03 -18.71
C LEU A 145 7.95 -5.56 -18.73
N GLY A 146 6.88 -6.33 -18.64
CA GLY A 146 6.91 -7.81 -18.71
C GLY A 146 6.86 -8.37 -20.13
N LEU A 147 6.67 -7.53 -21.15
CA LEU A 147 6.67 -7.98 -22.54
C LEU A 147 8.01 -8.60 -22.90
N LYS A 148 7.95 -9.80 -23.45
CA LYS A 148 9.12 -10.49 -23.97
C LYS A 148 8.95 -10.67 -25.48
N TRP A 149 10.00 -10.38 -26.24
CA TRP A 149 10.12 -10.84 -27.63
C TRP A 149 10.28 -12.36 -27.59
N GLY A 150 9.21 -13.07 -27.46
CA GLY A 150 9.25 -14.50 -27.31
C GLY A 150 8.37 -15.18 -28.34
N ARG A 151 9.00 -16.08 -29.01
CA ARG A 151 8.50 -17.22 -29.74
C ARG A 151 6.97 -17.40 -29.76
N HIS A 152 6.24 -16.55 -30.45
CA HIS A 152 4.99 -16.97 -31.00
C HIS A 152 5.36 -17.85 -32.23
N ARG A 153 5.40 -19.15 -32.01
CA ARG A 153 5.22 -20.07 -33.14
C ARG A 153 3.80 -19.80 -33.64
N LEU A 154 3.70 -19.17 -34.80
CA LEU A 154 2.52 -19.19 -35.63
C LEU A 154 2.20 -20.64 -36.01
#